data_b326d5dae6263c5a0ce1ecf5a005e4e6
#
_entry.id   b326d5dae6263c5a0ce1ecf5a005e4e6
#
_cell.length_a   1.000
_cell.length_b   1.000
_cell.length_c   1.000
_cell.angle_alpha   90.00
_cell.angle_beta   90.00
_cell.angle_gamma   90.00
#
_symmetry.space_group_name_H-M   'P 1'
#
loop_
_entity.id
_entity.type
_entity.pdbx_description
1 polymer ?
#
loop_
_entity_poly.entity_id
_entity_poly.type
_entity_poly.pdbx_seq_one_letter_code
_entity_poly.pdbx_strand_id
1 'polypeptide(L)'
;MTRPKRPGDASSGEFLAEAEMLLEEAGCGIDALDAEGDDPRPEKVNALFRTVHSLKGVAGMVGYSGIADAAHALEALLDDLRMGRVPPSPAVRGGVRDGLDALSTLVARVAAGEESPRLETPLKDRLEGLVRPAEPREAASLRLPPELDASLSDYERHRASEAGKRGKALVLVDLDLDFDSFDAGLRNAMNEASAAGELIGTFPGTAADPARMAFRLLVALPPGSDVAALATRCSARDV
;
A
#
# COMPACT_ATOMS: atom_id res chain seq x y z
N MET A 1 46.26 17.27 -9.75
CA MET A 1 45.70 18.22 -8.77
C MET A 1 44.34 17.69 -8.33
N THR A 2 44.30 17.05 -7.18
CA THR A 2 43.08 16.46 -6.62
C THR A 2 42.25 17.59 -5.98
N ARG A 3 41.03 17.79 -6.47
CA ARG A 3 40.09 18.78 -5.93
C ARG A 3 39.77 18.42 -4.46
N PRO A 4 39.84 19.35 -3.49
CA PRO A 4 39.50 19.03 -2.12
C PRO A 4 38.02 18.64 -2.05
N LYS A 5 37.76 17.49 -1.38
CA LYS A 5 36.43 16.94 -1.13
C LYS A 5 35.64 17.95 -0.27
N ARG A 6 34.55 18.51 -0.81
CA ARG A 6 33.65 19.40 -0.05
C ARG A 6 32.92 18.60 1.03
N PRO A 7 32.53 19.18 2.19
CA PRO A 7 31.79 18.46 3.24
C PRO A 7 30.46 17.81 2.79
N GLY A 8 29.94 18.16 1.60
CA GLY A 8 28.75 17.56 0.99
C GLY A 8 29.01 16.29 0.14
N ASP A 9 30.28 15.98 -0.20
CA ASP A 9 30.57 14.87 -1.13
C ASP A 9 30.32 13.48 -0.52
N ALA A 10 30.40 13.32 0.81
CA ALA A 10 30.15 12.06 1.48
C ALA A 10 28.62 11.79 1.58
N SER A 11 27.84 12.79 1.97
CA SER A 11 26.38 12.66 2.09
C SER A 11 25.71 12.49 0.71
N SER A 12 26.30 13.07 -0.35
CA SER A 12 25.79 12.86 -1.72
C SER A 12 26.06 11.45 -2.21
N GLY A 13 27.21 10.84 -1.88
CA GLY A 13 27.51 9.45 -2.25
C GLY A 13 26.62 8.45 -1.53
N GLU A 14 26.37 8.66 -0.24
CA GLU A 14 25.45 7.83 0.55
C GLU A 14 24.01 7.97 0.04
N PHE A 15 23.58 9.20 -0.28
CA PHE A 15 22.28 9.45 -0.89
C PHE A 15 22.10 8.69 -2.21
N LEU A 16 23.09 8.76 -3.11
CA LEU A 16 23.00 8.10 -4.41
C LEU A 16 22.85 6.59 -4.27
N ALA A 17 23.66 5.96 -3.39
CA ALA A 17 23.57 4.53 -3.14
C ALA A 17 22.18 4.12 -2.58
N GLU A 18 21.65 4.89 -1.64
CA GLU A 18 20.32 4.64 -1.05
C GLU A 18 19.21 4.88 -2.09
N ALA A 19 19.30 5.97 -2.86
CA ALA A 19 18.32 6.29 -3.89
C ALA A 19 18.28 5.24 -5.00
N GLU A 20 19.42 4.73 -5.45
CA GLU A 20 19.50 3.66 -6.45
C GLU A 20 18.86 2.37 -5.94
N MET A 21 19.14 1.98 -4.69
CA MET A 21 18.52 0.81 -4.06
C MET A 21 16.99 0.94 -3.94
N LEU A 22 16.51 2.11 -3.50
CA LEU A 22 15.07 2.37 -3.39
C LEU A 22 14.38 2.38 -4.76
N LEU A 23 15.03 2.90 -5.79
CA LEU A 23 14.50 2.89 -7.16
C LEU A 23 14.46 1.50 -7.77
N GLU A 24 15.45 0.64 -7.49
CA GLU A 24 15.45 -0.76 -7.90
C GLU A 24 14.30 -1.53 -7.20
N GLU A 25 14.12 -1.34 -5.89
CA GLU A 25 13.01 -1.92 -5.14
C GLU A 25 11.65 -1.45 -5.68
N ALA A 26 11.50 -0.16 -5.98
CA ALA A 26 10.28 0.39 -6.56
C ALA A 26 10.00 -0.16 -7.96
N GLY A 27 11.05 -0.35 -8.78
CA GLY A 27 10.95 -1.01 -10.09
C GLY A 27 10.41 -2.43 -10.00
N CYS A 28 10.95 -3.24 -9.08
CA CYS A 28 10.41 -4.57 -8.79
C CYS A 28 8.97 -4.51 -8.28
N GLY A 29 8.63 -3.50 -7.49
CA GLY A 29 7.28 -3.25 -6.97
C GLY A 29 6.26 -2.99 -8.07
N ILE A 30 6.56 -2.12 -9.03
CA ILE A 30 5.64 -1.82 -10.13
C ILE A 30 5.50 -3.00 -11.10
N ASP A 31 6.57 -3.75 -11.37
CA ASP A 31 6.51 -4.97 -12.18
C ASP A 31 5.62 -6.03 -11.53
N ALA A 32 5.67 -6.15 -10.21
CA ALA A 32 4.81 -7.04 -9.46
C ALA A 32 3.33 -6.60 -9.48
N LEU A 33 3.05 -5.28 -9.53
CA LEU A 33 1.69 -4.75 -9.70
C LEU A 33 1.17 -5.01 -11.12
N ASP A 34 1.99 -4.84 -12.15
CA ASP A 34 1.62 -5.12 -13.54
C ASP A 34 1.28 -6.60 -13.76
N ALA A 35 2.01 -7.50 -13.10
CA ALA A 35 1.75 -8.94 -13.16
C ALA A 35 0.41 -9.34 -12.51
N GLU A 36 -0.10 -8.58 -11.54
CA GLU A 36 -1.40 -8.80 -10.90
C GLU A 36 -2.56 -8.09 -11.62
N GLY A 37 -2.27 -7.18 -12.55
CA GLY A 37 -3.27 -6.50 -13.39
C GLY A 37 -4.15 -5.52 -12.61
N ASP A 38 -5.48 -5.63 -12.77
CA ASP A 38 -6.43 -4.64 -12.26
C ASP A 38 -6.90 -4.91 -10.82
N ASP A 39 -6.36 -5.94 -10.15
CA ASP A 39 -6.67 -6.26 -8.75
C ASP A 39 -5.40 -6.61 -7.96
N PRO A 40 -4.45 -5.66 -7.84
CA PRO A 40 -3.19 -5.91 -7.13
C PRO A 40 -3.43 -6.08 -5.63
N ARG A 41 -2.63 -6.96 -5.02
CA ARG A 41 -2.67 -7.14 -3.57
C ARG A 41 -2.27 -5.84 -2.85
N PRO A 42 -3.04 -5.45 -1.83
CA PRO A 42 -2.80 -4.20 -1.09
C PRO A 42 -1.40 -4.07 -0.50
N GLU A 43 -0.83 -5.19 -0.08
CA GLU A 43 0.51 -5.22 0.52
C GLU A 43 1.57 -4.74 -0.46
N LYS A 44 1.40 -5.05 -1.77
CA LYS A 44 2.33 -4.61 -2.82
C LYS A 44 2.21 -3.11 -3.08
N VAL A 45 0.98 -2.59 -3.15
CA VAL A 45 0.75 -1.14 -3.29
C VAL A 45 1.34 -0.39 -2.08
N ASN A 46 1.11 -0.92 -0.86
CA ASN A 46 1.67 -0.35 0.36
C ASN A 46 3.21 -0.42 0.41
N ALA A 47 3.82 -1.49 -0.10
CA ALA A 47 5.27 -1.60 -0.18
C ALA A 47 5.84 -0.54 -1.11
N LEU A 48 5.30 -0.44 -2.34
CA LEU A 48 5.73 0.56 -3.32
C LEU A 48 5.56 2.00 -2.80
N PHE A 49 4.43 2.30 -2.15
CA PHE A 49 4.21 3.60 -1.49
C PHE A 49 5.32 3.91 -0.46
N ARG A 50 5.66 2.93 0.41
CA ARG A 50 6.70 3.13 1.44
C ARG A 50 8.07 3.38 0.84
N THR A 51 8.42 2.66 -0.22
CA THR A 51 9.70 2.84 -0.93
C THR A 51 9.81 4.24 -1.53
N VAL A 52 8.78 4.74 -2.21
CA VAL A 52 8.75 6.11 -2.75
C VAL A 52 8.75 7.17 -1.63
N HIS A 53 8.03 6.92 -0.53
CA HIS A 53 8.04 7.79 0.65
C HIS A 53 9.45 7.90 1.28
N SER A 54 10.16 6.77 1.37
CA SER A 54 11.55 6.76 1.86
C SER A 54 12.47 7.57 0.94
N LEU A 55 12.34 7.41 -0.39
CA LEU A 55 13.12 8.19 -1.36
C LEU A 55 12.86 9.70 -1.22
N LYS A 56 11.58 10.11 -1.07
CA LYS A 56 11.24 11.51 -0.76
C LYS A 56 11.95 12.01 0.49
N GLY A 57 11.94 11.20 1.55
CA GLY A 57 12.56 11.54 2.84
C GLY A 57 14.06 11.75 2.72
N VAL A 58 14.79 10.79 2.14
CA VAL A 58 16.26 10.88 2.01
C VAL A 58 16.67 12.02 1.06
N ALA A 59 15.93 12.25 -0.03
CA ALA A 59 16.17 13.37 -0.92
C ALA A 59 15.97 14.73 -0.23
N GLY A 60 14.92 14.86 0.58
CA GLY A 60 14.63 16.05 1.36
C GLY A 60 15.70 16.34 2.41
N MET A 61 16.21 15.32 3.11
CA MET A 61 17.26 15.45 4.13
C MET A 61 18.58 15.96 3.55
N VAL A 62 18.93 15.57 2.33
CA VAL A 62 20.17 15.99 1.66
C VAL A 62 20.00 17.28 0.86
N GLY A 63 18.76 17.76 0.72
CA GLY A 63 18.45 19.03 0.05
C GLY A 63 18.19 18.93 -1.46
N TYR A 64 18.00 17.72 -2.00
CA TYR A 64 17.60 17.52 -3.41
C TYR A 64 16.08 17.75 -3.59
N SER A 65 15.66 18.99 -3.45
CA SER A 65 14.24 19.38 -3.47
C SER A 65 13.51 18.93 -4.74
N GLY A 66 14.16 18.97 -5.90
CA GLY A 66 13.53 18.54 -7.16
C GLY A 66 13.23 17.04 -7.20
N ILE A 67 14.07 16.19 -6.58
CA ILE A 67 13.80 14.76 -6.43
C ILE A 67 12.70 14.56 -5.38
N ALA A 68 12.73 15.29 -4.26
CA ALA A 68 11.71 15.22 -3.22
C ALA A 68 10.33 15.65 -3.77
N ASP A 69 10.26 16.71 -4.59
CA ASP A 69 9.01 17.18 -5.23
C ASP A 69 8.47 16.14 -6.23
N ALA A 70 9.34 15.51 -7.01
CA ALA A 70 8.96 14.44 -7.94
C ALA A 70 8.44 13.20 -7.22
N ALA A 71 9.15 12.77 -6.17
CA ALA A 71 8.73 11.67 -5.32
C ALA A 71 7.39 11.97 -4.61
N HIS A 72 7.16 13.22 -4.19
CA HIS A 72 5.92 13.64 -3.58
C HIS A 72 4.72 13.55 -4.56
N ALA A 73 4.91 13.97 -5.82
CA ALA A 73 3.87 13.83 -6.84
C ALA A 73 3.51 12.36 -7.10
N LEU A 74 4.52 11.48 -7.16
CA LEU A 74 4.32 10.04 -7.31
C LEU A 74 3.67 9.41 -6.08
N GLU A 75 4.08 9.81 -4.88
CA GLU A 75 3.51 9.37 -3.61
C GLU A 75 2.01 9.70 -3.52
N ALA A 76 1.59 10.90 -3.99
CA ALA A 76 0.18 11.27 -4.02
C ALA A 76 -0.65 10.31 -4.89
N LEU A 77 -0.15 9.93 -6.08
CA LEU A 77 -0.80 8.96 -6.94
C LEU A 77 -0.87 7.57 -6.30
N LEU A 78 0.21 7.13 -5.65
CA LEU A 78 0.27 5.85 -4.94
C LEU A 78 -0.64 5.84 -3.70
N ASP A 79 -0.79 6.98 -3.02
CA ASP A 79 -1.73 7.11 -1.90
C ASP A 79 -3.18 6.99 -2.40
N ASP A 80 -3.53 7.63 -3.51
CA ASP A 80 -4.85 7.51 -4.12
C ASP A 80 -5.13 6.09 -4.61
N LEU A 81 -4.11 5.43 -5.17
CA LEU A 81 -4.20 4.02 -5.57
C LEU A 81 -4.39 3.12 -4.33
N ARG A 82 -3.58 3.32 -3.29
CA ARG A 82 -3.66 2.59 -2.02
C ARG A 82 -5.00 2.76 -1.33
N MET A 83 -5.52 3.99 -1.33
CA MET A 83 -6.82 4.33 -0.74
C MET A 83 -7.99 3.96 -1.66
N GLY A 84 -7.71 3.39 -2.84
CA GLY A 84 -8.72 3.03 -3.83
C GLY A 84 -9.49 4.22 -4.39
N ARG A 85 -8.97 5.42 -4.25
CA ARG A 85 -9.54 6.63 -4.87
C ARG A 85 -9.38 6.63 -6.39
N VAL A 86 -8.33 5.99 -6.88
CA VAL A 86 -8.13 5.68 -8.30
C VAL A 86 -8.00 4.16 -8.51
N PRO A 87 -8.58 3.61 -9.59
CA PRO A 87 -8.41 2.20 -9.90
C PRO A 87 -6.99 1.91 -10.41
N PRO A 88 -6.45 0.70 -10.22
CA PRO A 88 -5.14 0.28 -10.74
C PRO A 88 -5.18 0.04 -12.26
N SER A 89 -5.71 1.00 -13.00
CA SER A 89 -5.85 0.93 -14.47
C SER A 89 -4.48 0.94 -15.16
N PRO A 90 -4.39 0.49 -16.43
CA PRO A 90 -3.15 0.61 -17.21
C PRO A 90 -2.60 2.05 -17.27
N ALA A 91 -3.48 3.06 -17.29
CA ALA A 91 -3.08 4.46 -17.29
C ALA A 91 -2.42 4.87 -15.95
N VAL A 92 -2.95 4.41 -14.81
CA VAL A 92 -2.40 4.68 -13.48
C VAL A 92 -1.07 3.96 -13.32
N ARG A 93 -0.99 2.67 -13.66
CA ARG A 93 0.27 1.91 -13.61
C ARG A 93 1.33 2.50 -14.54
N GLY A 94 0.94 2.92 -15.76
CA GLY A 94 1.82 3.65 -16.67
C GLY A 94 2.32 4.97 -16.08
N GLY A 95 1.45 5.74 -15.41
CA GLY A 95 1.84 6.97 -14.70
C GLY A 95 2.84 6.72 -13.58
N VAL A 96 2.64 5.64 -12.80
CA VAL A 96 3.61 5.24 -11.76
C VAL A 96 4.96 4.89 -12.37
N ARG A 97 4.99 4.12 -13.47
CA ARG A 97 6.21 3.76 -14.18
C ARG A 97 6.95 4.98 -14.71
N ASP A 98 6.24 5.88 -15.39
CA ASP A 98 6.83 7.13 -15.90
C ASP A 98 7.38 8.01 -14.76
N GLY A 99 6.72 8.03 -13.60
CA GLY A 99 7.20 8.72 -12.41
C GLY A 99 8.50 8.13 -11.86
N LEU A 100 8.61 6.79 -11.81
CA LEU A 100 9.83 6.10 -11.39
C LEU A 100 10.99 6.33 -12.38
N ASP A 101 10.73 6.28 -13.69
CA ASP A 101 11.73 6.57 -14.72
C ASP A 101 12.24 8.01 -14.63
N ALA A 102 11.36 8.96 -14.34
CA ALA A 102 11.73 10.34 -14.12
C ALA A 102 12.59 10.51 -12.85
N LEU A 103 12.25 9.84 -11.75
CA LEU A 103 13.05 9.83 -10.53
C LEU A 103 14.43 9.24 -10.78
N SER A 104 14.53 8.13 -11.50
CA SER A 104 15.81 7.52 -11.92
C SER A 104 16.65 8.48 -12.74
N THR A 105 16.02 9.21 -13.66
CA THR A 105 16.68 10.24 -14.47
C THR A 105 17.21 11.38 -13.60
N LEU A 106 16.43 11.87 -12.64
CA LEU A 106 16.84 12.93 -11.73
C LEU A 106 18.02 12.51 -10.85
N VAL A 107 18.00 11.28 -10.31
CA VAL A 107 19.11 10.71 -9.53
C VAL A 107 20.36 10.58 -10.37
N ALA A 108 20.26 10.11 -11.63
CA ALA A 108 21.38 10.03 -12.55
C ALA A 108 21.99 11.42 -12.88
N ARG A 109 21.16 12.46 -12.99
CA ARG A 109 21.62 13.86 -13.20
C ARG A 109 22.39 14.37 -11.98
N VAL A 110 21.94 14.03 -10.75
CA VAL A 110 22.71 14.33 -9.52
C VAL A 110 24.04 13.60 -9.53
N ALA A 111 24.08 12.32 -9.92
CA ALA A 111 25.32 11.53 -10.05
C ALA A 111 26.28 12.16 -11.09
N ALA A 112 25.75 12.78 -12.15
CA ALA A 112 26.51 13.53 -13.14
C ALA A 112 26.96 14.93 -12.66
N GLY A 113 26.63 15.33 -11.43
CA GLY A 113 27.04 16.57 -10.81
C GLY A 113 26.10 17.76 -10.98
N GLU A 114 24.86 17.54 -11.38
CA GLU A 114 23.84 18.58 -11.39
C GLU A 114 23.32 18.85 -9.97
N GLU A 115 23.36 20.10 -9.52
CA GLU A 115 23.06 20.45 -8.12
C GLU A 115 21.55 20.44 -7.81
N SER A 116 20.67 20.70 -8.77
CA SER A 116 19.23 20.85 -8.53
C SER A 116 18.37 20.40 -9.73
N PRO A 117 18.44 19.11 -10.13
CA PRO A 117 17.59 18.63 -11.22
C PRO A 117 16.11 18.66 -10.77
N ARG A 118 15.22 18.99 -11.70
CA ARG A 118 13.77 19.07 -11.43
C ARG A 118 12.98 18.24 -12.42
N LEU A 119 11.81 17.77 -11.97
CA LEU A 119 10.84 17.09 -12.81
C LEU A 119 10.33 18.04 -13.90
N GLU A 120 10.18 17.51 -15.10
CA GLU A 120 9.59 18.28 -16.19
C GLU A 120 8.10 18.52 -15.92
N THR A 121 7.64 19.76 -16.12
CA THR A 121 6.26 20.18 -15.87
C THR A 121 5.21 19.27 -16.54
N PRO A 122 5.34 18.83 -17.81
CA PRO A 122 4.35 17.97 -18.45
C PRO A 122 4.12 16.63 -17.74
N LEU A 123 5.17 16.03 -17.15
CA LEU A 123 5.03 14.80 -16.42
C LEU A 123 4.37 15.03 -15.05
N LYS A 124 4.73 16.12 -14.38
CA LYS A 124 4.09 16.51 -13.11
C LYS A 124 2.60 16.72 -13.31
N ASP A 125 2.20 17.51 -14.30
CA ASP A 125 0.79 17.79 -14.62
C ASP A 125 0.03 16.50 -14.97
N ARG A 126 0.69 15.55 -15.64
CA ARG A 126 0.11 14.25 -15.96
C ARG A 126 -0.10 13.38 -14.72
N LEU A 127 0.87 13.31 -13.80
CA LEU A 127 0.72 12.58 -12.54
C LEU A 127 -0.40 13.19 -11.69
N GLU A 128 -0.43 14.51 -11.56
CA GLU A 128 -1.49 15.24 -10.86
C GLU A 128 -2.86 15.05 -11.53
N GLY A 129 -2.92 14.95 -12.85
CA GLY A 129 -4.16 14.67 -13.59
C GLY A 129 -4.71 13.25 -13.41
N LEU A 130 -3.87 12.29 -12.98
CA LEU A 130 -4.30 10.94 -12.60
C LEU A 130 -4.84 10.87 -11.18
N VAL A 131 -4.41 11.79 -10.32
CA VAL A 131 -4.95 11.96 -8.97
C VAL A 131 -6.34 12.60 -9.11
N ARG A 132 -7.40 11.84 -8.84
CA ARG A 132 -8.75 12.39 -8.85
C ARG A 132 -8.94 13.28 -7.64
N PRO A 133 -9.56 14.49 -7.80
CA PRO A 133 -10.15 15.16 -6.66
C PRO A 133 -11.09 14.18 -5.97
N ALA A 134 -10.98 14.05 -4.67
CA ALA A 134 -11.89 13.21 -3.88
C ALA A 134 -13.33 13.72 -4.09
N GLU A 135 -14.01 13.18 -5.10
CA GLU A 135 -15.47 13.29 -5.13
C GLU A 135 -16.00 12.50 -3.94
N PRO A 136 -16.96 13.06 -3.18
CA PRO A 136 -17.66 12.28 -2.17
C PRO A 136 -18.39 11.18 -2.92
N ARG A 137 -17.74 10.02 -3.07
CA ARG A 137 -18.45 8.83 -3.55
C ARG A 137 -19.50 8.54 -2.49
N GLU A 138 -20.76 8.58 -2.89
CA GLU A 138 -21.83 7.96 -2.11
C GLU A 138 -21.36 6.55 -1.76
N ALA A 139 -20.92 6.40 -0.53
CA ALA A 139 -20.60 5.10 0.02
C ALA A 139 -21.88 4.29 -0.15
N ALA A 140 -21.86 3.29 -1.05
CA ALA A 140 -22.88 2.27 -1.01
C ALA A 140 -22.95 1.86 0.44
N SER A 141 -24.08 2.07 1.10
CA SER A 141 -24.21 1.94 2.54
C SER A 141 -23.94 0.48 2.89
N LEU A 142 -22.68 0.19 3.23
CA LEU A 142 -22.27 -1.11 3.76
C LEU A 142 -23.08 -1.27 5.04
N ARG A 143 -23.91 -2.30 5.11
CA ARG A 143 -24.65 -2.64 6.34
C ARG A 143 -23.71 -3.35 7.30
N LEU A 144 -22.66 -2.66 7.72
CA LEU A 144 -21.73 -3.11 8.74
C LEU A 144 -22.24 -2.70 10.13
N PRO A 145 -21.89 -3.44 11.19
CA PRO A 145 -22.12 -2.99 12.55
C PRO A 145 -21.48 -1.61 12.76
N PRO A 146 -22.16 -0.65 13.43
CA PRO A 146 -21.66 0.72 13.58
C PRO A 146 -20.26 0.81 14.20
N GLU A 147 -19.94 -0.11 15.12
CA GLU A 147 -18.63 -0.17 15.78
C GLU A 147 -17.52 -0.57 14.81
N LEU A 148 -17.82 -1.49 13.89
CA LEU A 148 -16.87 -1.91 12.85
C LEU A 148 -16.71 -0.82 11.80
N ASP A 149 -17.81 -0.18 11.37
CA ASP A 149 -17.76 0.91 10.40
C ASP A 149 -16.91 2.08 10.90
N ALA A 150 -16.97 2.40 12.19
CA ALA A 150 -16.12 3.41 12.82
C ALA A 150 -14.63 3.01 12.91
N SER A 151 -14.32 1.71 12.89
CA SER A 151 -12.95 1.19 13.00
C SER A 151 -12.28 1.02 11.64
N LEU A 152 -13.06 1.03 10.54
CA LEU A 152 -12.52 0.90 9.18
C LEU A 152 -11.75 2.15 8.78
N SER A 153 -10.53 1.97 8.28
CA SER A 153 -9.85 3.00 7.52
C SER A 153 -10.60 3.29 6.19
N ASP A 154 -10.37 4.45 5.58
CA ASP A 154 -10.96 4.79 4.30
C ASP A 154 -10.61 3.74 3.21
N TYR A 155 -9.43 3.16 3.28
CA TYR A 155 -8.97 2.10 2.40
C TYR A 155 -9.79 0.81 2.57
N GLU A 156 -9.94 0.32 3.81
CA GLU A 156 -10.72 -0.89 4.09
C GLU A 156 -12.19 -0.69 3.73
N ARG A 157 -12.74 0.48 4.01
CA ARG A 157 -14.11 0.86 3.61
C ARG A 157 -14.29 0.83 2.10
N HIS A 158 -13.31 1.39 1.36
CA HIS A 158 -13.35 1.36 -0.11
C HIS A 158 -13.29 -0.08 -0.63
N ARG A 159 -12.36 -0.91 -0.13
CA ARG A 159 -12.25 -2.32 -0.53
C ARG A 159 -13.52 -3.12 -0.25
N ALA A 160 -14.12 -2.93 0.93
CA ALA A 160 -15.38 -3.56 1.29
C ALA A 160 -16.51 -3.15 0.32
N SER A 161 -16.58 -1.85 -0.03
CA SER A 161 -17.55 -1.33 -0.99
C SER A 161 -17.35 -1.93 -2.39
N GLU A 162 -16.14 -1.96 -2.90
CA GLU A 162 -15.82 -2.54 -4.22
C GLU A 162 -16.08 -4.05 -4.25
N ALA A 163 -15.75 -4.77 -3.19
CA ALA A 163 -16.08 -6.19 -3.07
C ALA A 163 -17.60 -6.43 -3.14
N GLY A 164 -18.39 -5.61 -2.44
CA GLY A 164 -19.84 -5.65 -2.50
C GLY A 164 -20.40 -5.36 -3.89
N LYS A 165 -19.86 -4.36 -4.60
CA LYS A 165 -20.24 -4.05 -6.00
C LYS A 165 -19.92 -5.18 -6.98
N ARG A 166 -18.86 -5.96 -6.71
CA ARG A 166 -18.48 -7.16 -7.49
C ARG A 166 -19.30 -8.40 -7.09
N GLY A 167 -20.31 -8.26 -6.22
CA GLY A 167 -21.18 -9.35 -5.79
C GLY A 167 -20.53 -10.29 -4.77
N LYS A 168 -19.40 -9.94 -4.18
CA LYS A 168 -18.81 -10.72 -3.08
C LYS A 168 -19.61 -10.52 -1.79
N ALA A 169 -19.70 -11.57 -0.98
CA ALA A 169 -20.29 -11.50 0.34
C ALA A 169 -19.27 -10.99 1.36
N LEU A 170 -19.60 -9.95 2.12
CA LEU A 170 -18.79 -9.52 3.24
C LEU A 170 -19.13 -10.35 4.47
N VAL A 171 -18.12 -10.99 5.02
CA VAL A 171 -18.24 -11.89 6.19
C VAL A 171 -17.32 -11.41 7.28
N LEU A 172 -17.83 -11.39 8.49
CA LEU A 172 -17.07 -11.11 9.69
C LEU A 172 -16.79 -12.44 10.40
N VAL A 173 -15.51 -12.77 10.58
CA VAL A 173 -15.07 -13.96 11.30
C VAL A 173 -14.52 -13.51 12.65
N ASP A 174 -15.24 -13.87 13.73
CA ASP A 174 -14.80 -13.63 15.09
C ASP A 174 -13.81 -14.71 15.53
N LEU A 175 -12.68 -14.30 16.05
CA LEU A 175 -11.64 -15.17 16.60
C LEU A 175 -11.52 -14.93 18.09
N ASP A 176 -11.41 -16.01 18.84
CA ASP A 176 -11.15 -16.01 20.27
C ASP A 176 -9.96 -16.93 20.55
N LEU A 177 -8.77 -16.34 20.77
CA LEU A 177 -7.47 -17.01 20.80
C LEU A 177 -6.89 -16.99 22.21
N ASP A 178 -6.19 -18.05 22.60
CA ASP A 178 -5.48 -18.10 23.87
C ASP A 178 -4.29 -17.14 23.84
N PHE A 179 -4.06 -16.40 24.91
CA PHE A 179 -3.01 -15.38 25.02
C PHE A 179 -1.62 -15.92 24.68
N ASP A 180 -1.29 -17.15 25.09
CA ASP A 180 0.03 -17.75 24.88
C ASP A 180 0.29 -18.20 23.43
N SER A 181 -0.74 -18.35 22.61
CA SER A 181 -0.65 -18.86 21.23
C SER A 181 -1.35 -17.99 20.18
N PHE A 182 -1.78 -16.76 20.57
CA PHE A 182 -2.61 -15.93 19.69
C PHE A 182 -1.91 -15.58 18.37
N ASP A 183 -0.59 -15.38 18.39
CA ASP A 183 0.19 -14.98 17.19
C ASP A 183 0.16 -16.08 16.10
N ALA A 184 0.31 -17.35 16.48
CA ALA A 184 0.20 -18.46 15.56
C ALA A 184 -1.25 -18.66 15.08
N GLY A 185 -2.22 -18.58 16.01
CA GLY A 185 -3.63 -18.68 15.69
C GLY A 185 -4.13 -17.58 14.76
N LEU A 186 -3.73 -16.35 15.01
CA LEU A 186 -4.08 -15.21 14.15
C LEU A 186 -3.47 -15.34 12.75
N ARG A 187 -2.17 -15.70 12.64
CA ARG A 187 -1.54 -15.97 11.35
C ARG A 187 -2.25 -17.06 10.56
N ASN A 188 -2.58 -18.18 11.22
CA ASN A 188 -3.32 -19.27 10.58
C ASN A 188 -4.68 -18.77 10.06
N ALA A 189 -5.46 -18.08 10.89
CA ALA A 189 -6.74 -17.54 10.50
C ALA A 189 -6.67 -16.54 9.34
N MET A 190 -5.65 -15.66 9.32
CA MET A 190 -5.41 -14.73 8.21
C MET A 190 -5.04 -15.45 6.92
N ASN A 191 -4.23 -16.52 6.98
CA ASN A 191 -3.87 -17.34 5.81
C ASN A 191 -5.11 -18.06 5.26
N GLU A 192 -5.93 -18.68 6.12
CA GLU A 192 -7.15 -19.36 5.72
C GLU A 192 -8.18 -18.38 5.11
N ALA A 193 -8.32 -17.19 5.71
CA ALA A 193 -9.18 -16.14 5.20
C ALA A 193 -8.70 -15.66 3.81
N SER A 194 -7.39 -15.46 3.65
CA SER A 194 -6.79 -15.03 2.37
C SER A 194 -6.88 -16.11 1.28
N ALA A 195 -6.82 -17.39 1.66
CA ALA A 195 -7.01 -18.51 0.73
C ALA A 195 -8.46 -18.67 0.28
N ALA A 196 -9.43 -18.34 1.14
CA ALA A 196 -10.86 -18.44 0.84
C ALA A 196 -11.40 -17.23 0.06
N GLY A 197 -10.78 -16.05 0.22
CA GLY A 197 -11.24 -14.83 -0.41
C GLY A 197 -10.29 -13.66 -0.18
N GLU A 198 -10.85 -12.46 -0.15
CA GLU A 198 -10.08 -11.23 0.03
C GLU A 198 -10.17 -10.79 1.49
N LEU A 199 -9.07 -10.89 2.24
CA LEU A 199 -8.98 -10.34 3.59
C LEU A 199 -8.90 -8.81 3.50
N ILE A 200 -9.94 -8.13 3.96
CA ILE A 200 -10.06 -6.67 3.91
C ILE A 200 -9.34 -6.03 5.09
N GLY A 201 -9.57 -6.54 6.30
CA GLY A 201 -8.96 -6.01 7.51
C GLY A 201 -9.04 -6.96 8.68
N THR A 202 -8.22 -6.66 9.70
CA THR A 202 -8.17 -7.36 10.99
C THR A 202 -8.36 -6.34 12.09
N PHE A 203 -9.34 -6.55 12.95
CA PHE A 203 -9.77 -5.60 13.99
C PHE A 203 -9.68 -6.25 15.36
N PRO A 204 -9.37 -5.48 16.41
CA PRO A 204 -9.47 -5.98 17.77
C PRO A 204 -10.94 -6.29 18.10
N GLY A 205 -11.18 -7.41 18.78
CA GLY A 205 -12.46 -7.80 19.35
C GLY A 205 -12.47 -7.62 20.86
N THR A 206 -13.58 -7.98 21.48
CA THR A 206 -13.71 -8.01 22.94
C THR A 206 -13.78 -9.46 23.40
N ALA A 207 -12.73 -9.93 24.08
CA ALA A 207 -12.76 -11.25 24.70
C ALA A 207 -13.56 -11.23 26.00
N ALA A 208 -14.32 -12.28 26.24
CA ALA A 208 -15.05 -12.44 27.49
C ALA A 208 -14.14 -12.89 28.64
N ASP A 209 -13.04 -13.58 28.34
CA ASP A 209 -12.06 -14.09 29.27
C ASP A 209 -10.76 -13.26 29.19
N PRO A 210 -10.22 -12.72 30.31
CA PRO A 210 -8.95 -11.97 30.32
C PRO A 210 -7.72 -12.77 29.85
N ALA A 211 -7.79 -14.10 29.87
CA ALA A 211 -6.73 -14.97 29.38
C ALA A 211 -6.77 -15.17 27.84
N ARG A 212 -7.73 -14.56 27.16
CA ARG A 212 -7.94 -14.70 25.72
C ARG A 212 -7.83 -13.37 25.00
N MET A 213 -7.49 -13.42 23.73
CA MET A 213 -7.47 -12.27 22.82
C MET A 213 -8.50 -12.48 21.72
N ALA A 214 -9.38 -11.50 21.54
CA ALA A 214 -10.38 -11.54 20.48
C ALA A 214 -9.95 -10.68 19.31
N PHE A 215 -10.16 -11.19 18.08
CA PHE A 215 -9.96 -10.48 16.83
C PHE A 215 -11.18 -10.69 15.93
N ARG A 216 -11.35 -9.77 14.96
CA ARG A 216 -12.36 -9.87 13.91
C ARG A 216 -11.67 -9.74 12.56
N LEU A 217 -11.89 -10.70 11.68
CA LEU A 217 -11.42 -10.63 10.29
C LEU A 217 -12.60 -10.24 9.39
N LEU A 218 -12.46 -9.15 8.63
CA LEU A 218 -13.42 -8.80 7.60
C LEU A 218 -12.93 -9.38 6.27
N VAL A 219 -13.71 -10.30 5.70
CA VAL A 219 -13.36 -11.07 4.51
C VAL A 219 -14.43 -10.92 3.43
N ALA A 220 -14.02 -10.64 2.20
CA ALA A 220 -14.91 -10.63 1.04
C ALA A 220 -14.79 -11.98 0.30
N LEU A 221 -15.85 -12.78 0.38
CA LEU A 221 -15.92 -14.12 -0.18
C LEU A 221 -16.62 -14.14 -1.55
N PRO A 222 -16.20 -14.99 -2.50
CA PRO A 222 -16.98 -15.27 -3.69
C PRO A 222 -18.40 -15.72 -3.37
N PRO A 223 -19.39 -15.46 -4.26
CA PRO A 223 -20.75 -15.95 -4.07
C PRO A 223 -20.78 -17.48 -3.92
N GLY A 224 -21.53 -17.96 -2.92
CA GLY A 224 -21.68 -19.41 -2.68
C GLY A 224 -20.56 -20.05 -1.87
N SER A 225 -19.61 -19.26 -1.32
CA SER A 225 -18.59 -19.77 -0.40
C SER A 225 -19.20 -20.34 0.88
N ASP A 226 -18.62 -21.43 1.40
CA ASP A 226 -19.02 -22.02 2.66
C ASP A 226 -18.40 -21.26 3.85
N VAL A 227 -19.19 -20.34 4.42
CA VAL A 227 -18.79 -19.50 5.56
C VAL A 227 -18.53 -20.33 6.81
N ALA A 228 -19.30 -21.42 7.03
CA ALA A 228 -19.14 -22.25 8.21
C ALA A 228 -17.83 -23.04 8.17
N ALA A 229 -17.48 -23.56 6.99
CA ALA A 229 -16.19 -24.21 6.77
C ALA A 229 -15.01 -23.23 6.96
N LEU A 230 -15.12 -21.98 6.52
CA LEU A 230 -14.11 -20.96 6.75
C LEU A 230 -13.96 -20.67 8.25
N ALA A 231 -15.05 -20.42 8.96
CA ALA A 231 -15.04 -20.18 10.41
C ALA A 231 -14.36 -21.32 11.18
N THR A 232 -14.66 -22.56 10.80
CA THR A 232 -14.04 -23.76 11.39
C THR A 232 -12.52 -23.80 11.15
N ARG A 233 -12.06 -23.53 9.93
CA ARG A 233 -10.63 -23.51 9.61
C ARG A 233 -9.88 -22.38 10.30
N CYS A 234 -10.47 -21.19 10.37
CA CYS A 234 -9.87 -20.05 11.08
C CYS A 234 -9.75 -20.30 12.59
N SER A 235 -10.63 -21.13 13.18
CA SER A 235 -10.62 -21.46 14.60
C SER A 235 -9.88 -22.77 14.90
N ALA A 236 -9.48 -23.55 13.88
CA ALA A 236 -8.74 -24.80 14.05
C ALA A 236 -7.34 -24.50 14.61
N ARG A 237 -7.01 -25.10 15.74
CA ARG A 237 -5.66 -25.15 16.27
C ARG A 237 -4.84 -26.09 15.37
N ASP A 238 -3.64 -25.67 14.97
CA ASP A 238 -2.64 -26.62 14.52
C ASP A 238 -2.37 -27.62 15.65
N VAL A 239 -2.65 -28.89 15.40
CA VAL A 239 -2.37 -30.01 16.31
C VAL A 239 -0.94 -30.47 16.08
#